data_a00b473788d5a66f781f1a46f3434578
#
_entry.id   a00b473788d5a66f781f1a46f3434578
#
_cell.length_a   1.000
_cell.length_b   1.000
_cell.length_c   1.000
_cell.angle_alpha   90.00
_cell.angle_beta   90.00
_cell.angle_gamma   90.00
#
_symmetry.space_group_name_H-M   'P 1'
#
loop_
_entity.id
_entity.type
_entity.pdbx_description
1 polymer ?
#
loop_
_entity_poly.entity_id
_entity_poly.type
_entity_poly.pdbx_seq_one_letter_code
_entity_poly.pdbx_strand_id
1 'polypeptide(L)'
;MSKDTGKELPWGNLTGIRPAKIPGMLFEQGMREEQVRKTMKETYLISDEKLNLAIDISRRESRILSDINYKEGYSLYVGIPFCPTTCLYCSFTSYPISMYKDKVDSYVDSVIKEIKFLGEQLKGRELNTVYIGGGTPTTLEPDQMDRLITSLKENFDFSTVREFTVEAGRPDSITEEKLKTLKKHNVSRISINPQTMNQETLDIIGRRHTVEQVKAAFKLARPVSYTHLRAHETSAH
;
A
#
# COMPACT_ATOMS: atom_id res chain seq x y z
N MET A 1 2.83 -13.87 -32.22
CA MET A 1 3.69 -12.74 -31.78
C MET A 1 5.17 -13.09 -31.79
N SER A 2 5.69 -14.05 -30.96
CA SER A 2 7.14 -14.38 -30.99
C SER A 2 7.60 -14.92 -32.36
N LYS A 3 6.77 -15.76 -33.03
CA LYS A 3 7.08 -16.27 -34.38
C LYS A 3 7.13 -15.17 -35.43
N ASP A 4 6.31 -14.12 -35.30
CA ASP A 4 6.18 -13.07 -36.30
C ASP A 4 7.16 -11.91 -36.07
N THR A 5 7.58 -11.71 -34.82
CA THR A 5 8.45 -10.59 -34.41
C THR A 5 9.88 -11.01 -34.12
N GLY A 6 10.14 -12.32 -33.97
CA GLY A 6 11.42 -12.85 -33.49
C GLY A 6 11.77 -12.48 -32.04
N LYS A 7 10.85 -11.84 -31.31
CA LYS A 7 11.08 -11.41 -29.92
C LYS A 7 10.57 -12.46 -28.94
N GLU A 8 11.44 -12.95 -28.08
CA GLU A 8 11.04 -13.71 -26.91
C GLU A 8 10.51 -12.78 -25.83
N LEU A 9 9.31 -13.09 -25.31
CA LEU A 9 8.72 -12.38 -24.18
C LEU A 9 9.18 -13.05 -22.88
N PRO A 10 9.95 -12.38 -22.01
CA PRO A 10 10.49 -13.02 -20.80
C PRO A 10 9.44 -13.64 -19.89
N TRP A 11 8.25 -13.04 -19.83
CA TRP A 11 7.10 -13.56 -19.09
C TRP A 11 6.16 -14.46 -19.93
N GLY A 12 6.53 -14.77 -21.17
CA GLY A 12 5.73 -15.57 -22.10
C GLY A 12 4.37 -14.95 -22.39
N ASN A 13 3.30 -15.73 -22.19
CA ASN A 13 1.92 -15.28 -22.38
C ASN A 13 1.26 -14.81 -21.06
N LEU A 14 2.02 -14.71 -19.96
CA LEU A 14 1.51 -14.19 -18.70
C LEU A 14 1.09 -12.72 -18.86
N THR A 15 -0.14 -12.46 -18.46
CA THR A 15 -0.70 -11.12 -18.34
C THR A 15 -1.04 -10.83 -16.87
N GLY A 16 -0.82 -9.60 -16.44
CA GLY A 16 -1.12 -9.18 -15.07
C GLY A 16 0.13 -8.80 -14.26
N ILE A 17 -0.12 -8.28 -13.08
CA ILE A 17 0.89 -7.61 -12.25
C ILE A 17 1.55 -8.50 -11.18
N ARG A 18 1.11 -9.74 -11.04
CA ARG A 18 1.61 -10.66 -10.00
C ARG A 18 1.93 -12.06 -10.55
N PRO A 19 2.94 -12.19 -11.41
CA PRO A 19 3.29 -13.48 -11.99
C PRO A 19 3.72 -14.54 -10.96
N ALA A 20 4.28 -14.11 -9.81
CA ALA A 20 4.66 -15.00 -8.71
C ALA A 20 3.46 -15.68 -8.01
N LYS A 21 2.24 -15.15 -8.15
CA LYS A 21 1.04 -15.75 -7.58
C LYS A 21 0.75 -17.15 -8.14
N ILE A 22 1.05 -17.37 -9.42
CA ILE A 22 0.77 -18.64 -10.08
C ILE A 22 1.61 -19.78 -9.49
N PRO A 23 2.97 -19.69 -9.44
CA PRO A 23 3.74 -20.74 -8.77
C PRO A 23 3.36 -20.90 -7.29
N GLY A 24 2.99 -19.82 -6.59
CA GLY A 24 2.49 -19.89 -5.22
C GLY A 24 1.25 -20.77 -5.08
N MET A 25 0.26 -20.55 -5.93
CA MET A 25 -0.96 -21.37 -5.94
C MET A 25 -0.67 -22.84 -6.29
N LEU A 26 0.24 -23.11 -7.22
CA LEU A 26 0.62 -24.47 -7.59
C LEU A 26 1.35 -25.19 -6.42
N PHE A 27 2.20 -24.49 -5.68
CA PHE A 27 2.81 -25.01 -4.45
C PHE A 27 1.77 -25.30 -3.36
N GLU A 28 0.80 -24.41 -3.15
CA GLU A 28 -0.31 -24.62 -2.20
C GLU A 28 -1.18 -25.84 -2.56
N GLN A 29 -1.29 -26.16 -3.85
CA GLN A 29 -1.94 -27.38 -4.34
C GLN A 29 -1.09 -28.65 -4.16
N GLY A 30 0.10 -28.53 -3.56
CA GLY A 30 1.00 -29.66 -3.29
C GLY A 30 1.90 -30.07 -4.46
N MET A 31 1.98 -29.27 -5.52
CA MET A 31 2.89 -29.58 -6.63
C MET A 31 4.36 -29.44 -6.22
N ARG A 32 5.19 -30.39 -6.63
CA ARG A 32 6.65 -30.30 -6.48
C ARG A 32 7.23 -29.26 -7.42
N GLU A 33 8.37 -28.69 -7.10
CA GLU A 33 9.01 -27.65 -7.89
C GLU A 33 9.19 -28.01 -9.36
N GLU A 34 9.56 -29.25 -9.66
CA GLU A 34 9.70 -29.74 -11.04
C GLU A 34 8.38 -29.66 -11.83
N GLN A 35 7.27 -29.99 -11.19
CA GLN A 35 5.93 -29.90 -11.79
C GLN A 35 5.52 -28.44 -12.02
N VAL A 36 5.79 -27.58 -11.02
CA VAL A 36 5.56 -26.13 -11.16
C VAL A 36 6.37 -25.55 -12.31
N ARG A 37 7.66 -25.87 -12.39
CA ARG A 37 8.55 -25.45 -13.49
C ARG A 37 8.03 -25.90 -14.85
N LYS A 38 7.65 -27.17 -14.94
CA LYS A 38 7.10 -27.75 -16.17
C LYS A 38 5.83 -26.98 -16.58
N THR A 39 4.87 -26.84 -15.67
CA THR A 39 3.60 -26.13 -15.94
C THR A 39 3.85 -24.68 -16.39
N MET A 40 4.74 -23.96 -15.69
CA MET A 40 5.05 -22.57 -16.03
C MET A 40 5.70 -22.42 -17.41
N LYS A 41 6.55 -23.38 -17.81
CA LYS A 41 7.18 -23.38 -19.14
C LYS A 41 6.23 -23.80 -20.25
N GLU A 42 5.47 -24.88 -20.06
CA GLU A 42 4.61 -25.42 -21.10
C GLU A 42 3.33 -24.61 -21.32
N THR A 43 2.74 -24.11 -20.22
CA THR A 43 1.48 -23.34 -20.30
C THR A 43 1.70 -21.87 -20.54
N TYR A 44 2.67 -21.27 -19.83
CA TYR A 44 2.88 -19.83 -19.85
C TYR A 44 4.08 -19.38 -20.68
N LEU A 45 4.89 -20.30 -21.17
CA LEU A 45 6.06 -20.03 -22.04
C LEU A 45 7.04 -19.03 -21.40
N ILE A 46 7.18 -19.06 -20.08
CA ILE A 46 8.04 -18.16 -19.32
C ILE A 46 9.52 -18.53 -19.50
N SER A 47 10.41 -17.53 -19.56
CA SER A 47 11.86 -17.75 -19.61
C SER A 47 12.39 -18.34 -18.30
N ASP A 48 13.55 -19.02 -18.34
CA ASP A 48 14.18 -19.58 -17.14
C ASP A 48 14.51 -18.53 -16.10
N GLU A 49 14.99 -17.37 -16.50
CA GLU A 49 15.28 -16.22 -15.61
C GLU A 49 14.04 -15.78 -14.85
N LYS A 50 12.94 -15.53 -15.54
CA LYS A 50 11.70 -15.04 -14.93
C LYS A 50 10.97 -16.14 -14.13
N LEU A 51 11.12 -17.40 -14.54
CA LEU A 51 10.64 -18.54 -13.77
C LEU A 51 11.34 -18.66 -12.41
N ASN A 52 12.67 -18.57 -12.40
CA ASN A 52 13.45 -18.59 -11.16
C ASN A 52 13.03 -17.43 -10.25
N LEU A 53 12.94 -16.21 -10.79
CA LEU A 53 12.50 -15.04 -10.05
C LEU A 53 11.08 -15.24 -9.46
N ALA A 54 10.14 -15.74 -10.25
CA ALA A 54 8.76 -15.96 -9.80
C ALA A 54 8.68 -17.00 -8.66
N ILE A 55 9.45 -18.08 -8.75
CA ILE A 55 9.53 -19.13 -7.70
C ILE A 55 10.17 -18.54 -6.42
N ASP A 56 11.26 -17.80 -6.55
CA ASP A 56 11.94 -17.20 -5.39
C ASP A 56 11.03 -16.19 -4.66
N ILE A 57 10.32 -15.35 -5.41
CA ILE A 57 9.36 -14.41 -4.83
C ILE A 57 8.24 -15.17 -4.13
N SER A 58 7.63 -16.16 -4.80
CA SER A 58 6.57 -16.98 -4.24
C SER A 58 6.97 -17.64 -2.91
N ARG A 59 8.18 -18.16 -2.81
CA ARG A 59 8.70 -18.77 -1.58
C ARG A 59 8.94 -17.75 -0.46
N ARG A 60 9.38 -16.54 -0.82
CA ARG A 60 9.55 -15.45 0.17
C ARG A 60 8.19 -14.97 0.68
N GLU A 61 7.22 -14.78 -0.22
CA GLU A 61 5.85 -14.45 0.15
C GLU A 61 5.24 -15.51 1.07
N SER A 62 5.36 -16.79 0.72
CA SER A 62 4.85 -17.91 1.54
C SER A 62 5.45 -17.91 2.96
N ARG A 63 6.76 -17.63 3.10
CA ARG A 63 7.40 -17.53 4.42
C ARG A 63 6.86 -16.35 5.25
N ILE A 64 6.62 -15.21 4.62
CA ILE A 64 6.06 -14.03 5.31
C ILE A 64 4.61 -14.31 5.72
N LEU A 65 3.84 -14.95 4.84
CA LEU A 65 2.43 -15.27 5.08
C LEU A 65 2.25 -16.41 6.11
N SER A 66 3.25 -17.27 6.31
CA SER A 66 3.14 -18.36 7.32
C SER A 66 3.01 -17.84 8.76
N ASP A 67 3.43 -16.61 9.01
CA ASP A 67 3.37 -16.00 10.34
C ASP A 67 2.02 -15.31 10.64
N ILE A 68 1.11 -15.32 9.67
CA ILE A 68 -0.22 -14.72 9.79
C ILE A 68 -1.31 -15.69 9.33
N ASN A 69 -2.49 -15.54 9.91
CA ASN A 69 -3.66 -16.34 9.50
C ASN A 69 -4.32 -15.72 8.26
N TYR A 70 -3.63 -15.71 7.12
CA TYR A 70 -4.12 -15.03 5.90
C TYR A 70 -5.31 -15.72 5.23
N LYS A 71 -5.61 -16.99 5.59
CA LYS A 71 -6.74 -17.74 5.03
C LYS A 71 -8.05 -17.43 5.74
N GLU A 72 -8.04 -17.40 7.07
CA GLU A 72 -9.25 -17.22 7.89
C GLU A 72 -9.34 -15.82 8.51
N GLY A 73 -8.21 -15.15 8.66
CA GLY A 73 -8.13 -13.76 9.11
C GLY A 73 -8.51 -12.78 8.00
N TYR A 74 -8.44 -11.50 8.32
CA TYR A 74 -8.72 -10.42 7.37
C TYR A 74 -7.74 -9.27 7.53
N SER A 75 -7.68 -8.42 6.52
CA SER A 75 -6.97 -7.14 6.54
C SER A 75 -7.96 -6.01 6.35
N LEU A 76 -7.78 -4.92 7.07
CA LEU A 76 -8.65 -3.75 7.00
C LEU A 76 -7.99 -2.65 6.18
N TYR A 77 -8.70 -2.16 5.17
CA TYR A 77 -8.31 -0.99 4.39
C TYR A 77 -9.26 0.17 4.67
N VAL A 78 -8.71 1.30 5.08
CA VAL A 78 -9.46 2.55 5.30
C VAL A 78 -9.05 3.56 4.24
N GLY A 79 -9.99 3.96 3.40
CA GLY A 79 -9.73 4.92 2.32
C GLY A 79 -9.93 6.36 2.78
N ILE A 80 -8.98 7.26 2.53
CA ILE A 80 -9.11 8.71 2.71
C ILE A 80 -9.06 9.35 1.33
N PRO A 81 -10.16 9.88 0.79
CA PRO A 81 -10.24 10.31 -0.60
C PRO A 81 -9.71 11.73 -0.83
N PHE A 82 -9.17 12.38 0.18
CA PHE A 82 -8.68 13.76 0.06
C PHE A 82 -7.20 13.81 -0.30
N CYS A 83 -6.83 14.78 -1.15
CA CYS A 83 -5.46 15.07 -1.54
C CYS A 83 -5.17 16.57 -1.49
N PRO A 84 -3.92 17.01 -1.28
CA PRO A 84 -3.56 18.41 -1.46
C PRO A 84 -3.87 18.93 -2.87
N THR A 85 -3.55 18.12 -3.89
CA THR A 85 -3.87 18.36 -5.31
C THR A 85 -4.04 17.01 -6.02
N THR A 86 -4.78 16.98 -7.14
CA THR A 86 -4.90 15.79 -7.99
C THR A 86 -3.69 15.71 -8.92
N CYS A 87 -3.01 14.55 -8.93
CA CYS A 87 -1.90 14.28 -9.85
C CYS A 87 -2.43 13.87 -11.22
N LEU A 88 -1.77 14.25 -12.32
CA LEU A 88 -2.24 13.99 -13.68
C LEU A 88 -2.39 12.50 -14.02
N TYR A 89 -1.58 11.65 -13.41
CA TYR A 89 -1.59 10.19 -13.65
C TYR A 89 -2.51 9.41 -12.70
N CYS A 90 -3.15 10.09 -11.72
CA CYS A 90 -3.85 9.40 -10.64
C CYS A 90 -5.21 8.87 -11.11
N SER A 91 -5.41 7.57 -10.98
CA SER A 91 -6.68 6.88 -11.24
C SER A 91 -7.52 6.64 -9.97
N PHE A 92 -6.98 6.97 -8.79
CA PHE A 92 -7.72 6.84 -7.53
C PHE A 92 -8.71 7.99 -7.35
N THR A 93 -9.75 7.74 -6.55
CA THR A 93 -10.63 8.78 -6.06
C THR A 93 -9.82 9.79 -5.25
N SER A 94 -9.70 11.00 -5.75
CA SER A 94 -8.95 12.07 -5.07
C SER A 94 -9.65 13.40 -5.20
N TYR A 95 -10.08 13.95 -4.07
CA TYR A 95 -10.73 15.25 -3.97
C TYR A 95 -9.75 16.28 -3.43
N PRO A 96 -9.51 17.41 -4.11
CA PRO A 96 -8.65 18.47 -3.60
C PRO A 96 -9.20 19.00 -2.26
N ILE A 97 -8.38 18.88 -1.19
CA ILE A 97 -8.81 19.25 0.17
C ILE A 97 -9.28 20.69 0.27
N SER A 98 -8.72 21.59 -0.54
CA SER A 98 -9.12 23.00 -0.59
C SER A 98 -10.59 23.21 -0.96
N MET A 99 -11.20 22.28 -1.70
CA MET A 99 -12.61 22.35 -2.11
C MET A 99 -13.56 21.59 -1.17
N TYR A 100 -13.03 20.71 -0.32
CA TYR A 100 -13.83 19.80 0.49
C TYR A 100 -13.51 19.88 1.99
N LYS A 101 -12.81 20.94 2.43
CA LYS A 101 -12.38 21.09 3.82
C LYS A 101 -13.55 21.00 4.81
N ASP A 102 -14.69 21.56 4.45
CA ASP A 102 -15.92 21.54 5.24
C ASP A 102 -16.61 20.16 5.29
N LYS A 103 -16.19 19.21 4.47
CA LYS A 103 -16.73 17.84 4.39
C LYS A 103 -15.89 16.81 5.13
N VAL A 104 -14.68 17.14 5.52
CA VAL A 104 -13.73 16.17 6.11
C VAL A 104 -14.27 15.56 7.40
N ASP A 105 -14.79 16.38 8.31
CA ASP A 105 -15.33 15.90 9.58
C ASP A 105 -16.54 14.97 9.37
N SER A 106 -17.47 15.36 8.50
CA SER A 106 -18.63 14.51 8.20
C SER A 106 -18.24 13.21 7.51
N TYR A 107 -17.16 13.24 6.71
CA TYR A 107 -16.57 12.03 6.12
C TYR A 107 -15.98 11.12 7.20
N VAL A 108 -15.16 11.66 8.08
CA VAL A 108 -14.56 10.91 9.21
C VAL A 108 -15.65 10.29 10.09
N ASP A 109 -16.70 11.05 10.41
CA ASP A 109 -17.85 10.53 11.16
C ASP A 109 -18.58 9.39 10.45
N SER A 110 -18.68 9.45 9.12
CA SER A 110 -19.29 8.38 8.32
C SER A 110 -18.42 7.12 8.34
N VAL A 111 -17.09 7.27 8.16
CA VAL A 111 -16.15 6.13 8.26
C VAL A 111 -16.18 5.52 9.67
N ILE A 112 -16.29 6.33 10.73
CA ILE A 112 -16.42 5.83 12.11
C ILE A 112 -17.70 4.99 12.29
N LYS A 113 -18.80 5.36 11.64
CA LYS A 113 -20.03 4.53 11.65
C LYS A 113 -19.81 3.18 10.96
N GLU A 114 -19.13 3.18 9.81
CA GLU A 114 -18.77 1.95 9.11
C GLU A 114 -17.84 1.07 9.93
N ILE A 115 -16.84 1.67 10.61
CA ILE A 115 -15.91 0.98 11.52
C ILE A 115 -16.68 0.26 12.63
N LYS A 116 -17.61 0.93 13.29
CA LYS A 116 -18.45 0.34 14.36
C LYS A 116 -19.28 -0.82 13.83
N PHE A 117 -19.92 -0.64 12.68
CA PHE A 117 -20.72 -1.69 12.07
C PHE A 117 -19.85 -2.92 11.71
N LEU A 118 -18.69 -2.70 11.06
CA LEU A 118 -17.79 -3.79 10.69
C LEU A 118 -17.16 -4.48 11.91
N GLY A 119 -16.88 -3.74 12.97
CA GLY A 119 -16.37 -4.31 14.22
C GLY A 119 -17.31 -5.35 14.83
N GLU A 120 -18.62 -5.08 14.80
CA GLU A 120 -19.63 -6.05 15.23
C GLU A 120 -19.72 -7.27 14.28
N GLN A 121 -19.65 -7.03 12.95
CA GLN A 121 -19.77 -8.11 11.95
C GLN A 121 -18.55 -9.04 11.94
N LEU A 122 -17.36 -8.53 12.26
CA LEU A 122 -16.10 -9.25 12.20
C LEU A 122 -15.62 -9.72 13.59
N LYS A 123 -16.46 -9.62 14.59
CA LYS A 123 -16.15 -10.03 15.98
C LYS A 123 -15.69 -11.48 16.04
N GLY A 124 -14.57 -11.71 16.71
CA GLY A 124 -13.97 -13.05 16.86
C GLY A 124 -13.14 -13.51 15.68
N ARG A 125 -13.03 -12.72 14.59
CA ARG A 125 -12.10 -12.99 13.50
C ARG A 125 -10.78 -12.26 13.73
N GLU A 126 -9.68 -12.86 13.26
CA GLU A 126 -8.32 -12.34 13.44
C GLU A 126 -8.03 -11.20 12.44
N LEU A 127 -7.66 -10.02 12.95
CA LEU A 127 -7.23 -8.89 12.15
C LEU A 127 -5.72 -8.96 11.91
N ASN A 128 -5.29 -9.21 10.69
CA ASN A 128 -3.88 -9.39 10.34
C ASN A 128 -3.14 -8.07 10.13
N THR A 129 -3.74 -7.16 9.35
CA THR A 129 -3.12 -5.87 9.00
C THR A 129 -4.15 -4.76 8.91
N VAL A 130 -3.71 -3.54 9.19
CA VAL A 130 -4.49 -2.31 8.98
C VAL A 130 -3.73 -1.39 8.05
N TYR A 131 -4.42 -0.89 7.03
CA TYR A 131 -3.85 0.03 6.06
C TYR A 131 -4.77 1.24 5.86
N ILE A 132 -4.29 2.42 6.18
CA ILE A 132 -4.99 3.68 5.89
C ILE A 132 -4.32 4.31 4.68
N GLY A 133 -5.06 4.43 3.58
CA GLY A 133 -4.53 4.86 2.29
C GLY A 133 -5.58 5.59 1.44
N GLY A 134 -5.44 5.52 0.12
CA GLY A 134 -6.37 6.11 -0.85
C GLY A 134 -5.81 7.35 -1.54
N GLY A 135 -6.34 8.51 -1.24
CA GLY A 135 -5.78 9.79 -1.67
C GLY A 135 -4.52 10.14 -0.89
N THR A 136 -4.68 10.85 0.22
CA THR A 136 -3.56 11.20 1.11
C THR A 136 -4.06 11.28 2.55
N PRO A 137 -3.92 10.22 3.36
CA PRO A 137 -4.38 10.21 4.75
C PRO A 137 -3.87 11.36 5.61
N THR A 138 -2.66 11.83 5.35
CA THR A 138 -2.07 13.00 6.05
C THR A 138 -2.67 14.36 5.66
N THR A 139 -3.72 14.39 4.83
CA THR A 139 -4.57 15.57 4.67
C THR A 139 -5.50 15.79 5.87
N LEU A 140 -5.80 14.74 6.62
CA LEU A 140 -6.52 14.84 7.89
C LEU A 140 -5.71 15.65 8.89
N GLU A 141 -6.38 16.44 9.72
CA GLU A 141 -5.76 17.12 10.86
C GLU A 141 -5.49 16.14 12.01
N PRO A 142 -4.58 16.47 12.95
CA PRO A 142 -4.20 15.56 14.04
C PRO A 142 -5.36 15.00 14.86
N ASP A 143 -6.37 15.84 15.16
CA ASP A 143 -7.58 15.45 15.89
C ASP A 143 -8.48 14.51 15.09
N GLN A 144 -8.61 14.73 13.79
CA GLN A 144 -9.36 13.87 12.88
C GLN A 144 -8.69 12.49 12.76
N MET A 145 -7.35 12.47 12.66
CA MET A 145 -6.57 11.23 12.66
C MET A 145 -6.71 10.48 13.99
N ASP A 146 -6.63 11.20 15.11
CA ASP A 146 -6.77 10.64 16.46
C ASP A 146 -8.15 9.99 16.64
N ARG A 147 -9.22 10.67 16.27
CA ARG A 147 -10.61 10.14 16.33
C ARG A 147 -10.78 8.88 15.49
N LEU A 148 -10.30 8.91 14.25
CA LEU A 148 -10.40 7.78 13.32
C LEU A 148 -9.66 6.55 13.86
N ILE A 149 -8.40 6.73 14.28
CA ILE A 149 -7.57 5.62 14.75
C ILE A 149 -8.05 5.10 16.11
N THR A 150 -8.52 5.97 16.99
CA THR A 150 -9.14 5.58 18.25
C THR A 150 -10.35 4.68 17.99
N SER A 151 -11.22 5.08 17.07
CA SER A 151 -12.39 4.26 16.70
C SER A 151 -11.99 2.89 16.13
N LEU A 152 -10.93 2.81 15.33
CA LEU A 152 -10.41 1.51 14.85
C LEU A 152 -10.01 0.62 16.03
N LYS A 153 -9.26 1.15 16.99
CA LYS A 153 -8.75 0.39 18.14
C LYS A 153 -9.82 -0.02 19.15
N GLU A 154 -10.89 0.76 19.24
CA GLU A 154 -12.03 0.45 20.11
C GLU A 154 -12.93 -0.66 19.52
N ASN A 155 -12.95 -0.83 18.21
CA ASN A 155 -13.87 -1.74 17.54
C ASN A 155 -13.21 -2.99 16.94
N PHE A 156 -11.87 -3.03 16.86
CA PHE A 156 -11.12 -4.19 16.38
C PHE A 156 -10.01 -4.61 17.36
N ASP A 157 -9.74 -5.91 17.40
CA ASP A 157 -8.63 -6.44 18.20
C ASP A 157 -7.29 -6.23 17.47
N PHE A 158 -6.48 -5.32 18.01
CA PHE A 158 -5.16 -5.02 17.49
C PHE A 158 -4.04 -5.93 18.03
N SER A 159 -4.35 -6.88 18.89
CA SER A 159 -3.33 -7.77 19.49
C SER A 159 -2.66 -8.68 18.46
N THR A 160 -3.37 -9.01 17.39
CA THR A 160 -2.91 -9.86 16.28
C THR A 160 -2.37 -9.07 15.09
N VAL A 161 -2.52 -7.75 15.09
CA VAL A 161 -2.09 -6.90 13.96
C VAL A 161 -0.57 -6.90 13.81
N ARG A 162 -0.08 -7.41 12.69
CA ARG A 162 1.36 -7.49 12.35
C ARG A 162 1.89 -6.22 11.71
N GLU A 163 1.08 -5.52 10.93
CA GLU A 163 1.45 -4.25 10.31
C GLU A 163 0.28 -3.28 10.38
N PHE A 164 0.54 -2.10 10.91
CA PHE A 164 -0.37 -0.95 10.83
C PHE A 164 0.30 0.16 10.03
N THR A 165 -0.13 0.32 8.77
CA THR A 165 0.45 1.28 7.84
C THR A 165 -0.48 2.46 7.62
N VAL A 166 0.09 3.67 7.59
CA VAL A 166 -0.59 4.90 7.15
C VAL A 166 0.19 5.54 6.01
N GLU A 167 -0.48 5.81 4.90
CA GLU A 167 0.15 6.54 3.80
C GLU A 167 0.34 8.02 4.16
N ALA A 168 1.58 8.45 4.10
CA ALA A 168 2.00 9.84 4.13
C ALA A 168 2.52 10.23 2.74
N GLY A 169 1.73 9.91 1.72
CA GLY A 169 2.14 9.91 0.32
C GLY A 169 2.52 11.27 -0.28
N ARG A 170 2.21 12.35 0.44
CA ARG A 170 2.50 13.72 0.02
C ARG A 170 3.37 14.41 1.07
N PRO A 171 4.64 14.69 0.76
CA PRO A 171 5.55 15.38 1.69
C PRO A 171 5.04 16.71 2.23
N ASP A 172 4.29 17.44 1.39
CA ASP A 172 3.67 18.72 1.70
C ASP A 172 2.48 18.64 2.68
N SER A 173 2.01 17.46 3.02
CA SER A 173 0.93 17.20 3.98
C SER A 173 1.41 16.68 5.34
N ILE A 174 2.72 16.49 5.52
CA ILE A 174 3.32 15.91 6.72
C ILE A 174 3.72 17.02 7.68
N THR A 175 3.26 16.94 8.93
CA THR A 175 3.70 17.80 10.03
C THR A 175 4.17 16.98 11.23
N GLU A 176 4.91 17.60 12.14
CA GLU A 176 5.40 16.93 13.34
C GLU A 176 4.25 16.45 14.23
N GLU A 177 3.20 17.24 14.37
CA GLU A 177 2.01 16.91 15.16
C GLU A 177 1.30 15.66 14.59
N LYS A 178 1.15 15.59 13.26
CA LYS A 178 0.57 14.42 12.59
C LYS A 178 1.41 13.16 12.82
N LEU A 179 2.73 13.27 12.71
CA LEU A 179 3.62 12.15 12.99
C LEU A 179 3.58 11.70 14.45
N LYS A 180 3.51 12.66 15.41
CA LYS A 180 3.33 12.36 16.83
C LYS A 180 2.00 11.67 17.09
N THR A 181 0.91 12.09 16.44
CA THR A 181 -0.39 11.42 16.53
C THR A 181 -0.32 10.00 16.04
N LEU A 182 0.29 9.75 14.87
CA LEU A 182 0.47 8.38 14.37
C LEU A 182 1.32 7.52 15.31
N LYS A 183 2.38 8.10 15.87
CA LYS A 183 3.25 7.40 16.84
C LYS A 183 2.52 7.08 18.15
N LYS A 184 1.73 8.00 18.70
CA LYS A 184 0.86 7.79 19.87
C LYS A 184 -0.02 6.56 19.69
N HIS A 185 -0.50 6.33 18.48
CA HIS A 185 -1.34 5.18 18.13
C HIS A 185 -0.55 3.91 17.75
N ASN A 186 0.75 3.88 17.92
CA ASN A 186 1.60 2.73 17.55
C ASN A 186 1.46 2.32 16.07
N VAL A 187 1.25 3.30 15.17
CA VAL A 187 1.37 3.05 13.74
C VAL A 187 2.79 2.54 13.47
N SER A 188 2.89 1.32 12.92
CA SER A 188 4.18 0.65 12.74
C SER A 188 4.94 1.13 11.52
N ARG A 189 4.22 1.66 10.53
CA ARG A 189 4.79 2.05 9.25
C ARG A 189 4.09 3.25 8.64
N ILE A 190 4.86 4.16 8.07
CA ILE A 190 4.35 5.19 7.16
C ILE A 190 5.00 5.07 5.79
N SER A 191 4.30 5.53 4.75
CA SER A 191 4.78 5.52 3.36
C SER A 191 4.90 6.96 2.86
N ILE A 192 6.13 7.46 2.70
CA ILE A 192 6.41 8.76 2.08
C ILE A 192 6.77 8.52 0.63
N ASN A 193 6.00 9.10 -0.31
CA ASN A 193 6.14 8.82 -1.73
C ASN A 193 6.69 10.05 -2.48
N PRO A 194 8.00 10.13 -2.74
CA PRO A 194 8.59 11.23 -3.50
C PRO A 194 8.10 11.25 -4.96
N GLN A 195 7.78 10.10 -5.53
CA GLN A 195 7.54 9.81 -6.95
C GLN A 195 8.81 9.96 -7.80
N THR A 196 9.46 11.11 -7.72
CA THR A 196 10.74 11.41 -8.35
C THR A 196 11.49 12.46 -7.53
N MET A 197 12.80 12.52 -7.71
CA MET A 197 13.67 13.57 -7.15
C MET A 197 14.03 14.61 -8.23
N ASN A 198 13.32 14.65 -9.35
CA ASN A 198 13.45 15.67 -10.40
C ASN A 198 12.29 16.66 -10.29
N GLN A 199 12.60 17.94 -10.03
CA GLN A 199 11.59 18.97 -9.81
C GLN A 199 10.74 19.23 -11.05
N GLU A 200 11.35 19.28 -12.23
CA GLU A 200 10.64 19.49 -13.48
C GLU A 200 9.60 18.38 -13.73
N THR A 201 9.96 17.14 -13.44
CA THR A 201 9.02 16.00 -13.52
C THR A 201 7.88 16.13 -12.52
N LEU A 202 8.16 16.56 -11.28
CA LEU A 202 7.11 16.80 -10.27
C LEU A 202 6.12 17.86 -10.74
N ASP A 203 6.61 18.94 -11.35
CA ASP A 203 5.77 20.03 -11.87
C ASP A 203 4.90 19.54 -13.03
N ILE A 204 5.47 18.78 -13.98
CA ILE A 204 4.75 18.19 -15.11
C ILE A 204 3.63 17.26 -14.64
N ILE A 205 3.86 16.40 -13.65
CA ILE A 205 2.86 15.44 -13.18
C ILE A 205 1.84 16.05 -12.20
N GLY A 206 1.91 17.35 -11.95
CA GLY A 206 0.97 18.08 -11.09
C GLY A 206 1.21 17.89 -9.60
N ARG A 207 2.42 17.49 -9.19
CA ARG A 207 2.82 17.42 -7.78
C ARG A 207 3.49 18.73 -7.37
N ARG A 208 2.80 19.50 -6.52
CA ARG A 208 3.27 20.83 -6.12
C ARG A 208 4.32 20.83 -5.00
N HIS A 209 4.69 19.68 -4.45
CA HIS A 209 5.76 19.62 -3.46
C HIS A 209 7.15 19.69 -4.13
N THR A 210 8.13 20.13 -3.37
CA THR A 210 9.52 20.24 -3.84
C THR A 210 10.36 19.04 -3.39
N VAL A 211 11.50 18.84 -4.05
CA VAL A 211 12.51 17.83 -3.64
C VAL A 211 13.00 18.10 -2.23
N GLU A 212 13.14 19.37 -1.84
CA GLU A 212 13.53 19.77 -0.48
C GLU A 212 12.48 19.38 0.56
N GLN A 213 11.19 19.50 0.23
CA GLN A 213 10.10 19.04 1.11
C GLN A 213 10.13 17.52 1.29
N VAL A 214 10.47 16.74 0.26
CA VAL A 214 10.70 15.29 0.40
C VAL A 214 11.78 15.00 1.43
N LYS A 215 12.95 15.67 1.30
CA LYS A 215 14.06 15.50 2.24
C LYS A 215 13.70 15.95 3.65
N ALA A 216 12.96 17.05 3.78
CA ALA A 216 12.50 17.57 5.06
C ALA A 216 11.51 16.61 5.74
N ALA A 217 10.51 16.12 5.01
CA ALA A 217 9.55 15.14 5.50
C ALA A 217 10.23 13.86 6.00
N PHE A 218 11.23 13.38 5.27
CA PHE A 218 12.02 12.22 5.70
C PHE A 218 12.81 12.49 6.98
N LYS A 219 13.50 13.64 7.05
CA LYS A 219 14.23 14.04 8.26
C LYS A 219 13.29 14.18 9.47
N LEU A 220 12.07 14.68 9.25
CA LEU A 220 11.06 14.83 10.29
C LEU A 220 10.52 13.48 10.79
N ALA A 221 10.39 12.51 9.89
CA ALA A 221 9.87 11.18 10.23
C ALA A 221 10.88 10.31 11.01
N ARG A 222 12.18 10.50 10.80
CA ARG A 222 13.24 9.69 11.44
C ARG A 222 13.25 9.76 12.99
N PRO A 223 13.22 10.93 13.63
CA PRO A 223 13.19 11.05 15.10
C PRO A 223 11.95 10.40 15.73
N VAL A 224 10.85 10.28 14.98
CA VAL A 224 9.61 9.64 15.43
C VAL A 224 9.65 8.12 15.21
N SER A 225 10.82 7.57 14.86
CA SER A 225 11.08 6.13 14.65
C SER A 225 10.45 5.52 13.38
N TYR A 226 10.20 6.31 12.35
CA TYR A 226 9.83 5.81 11.03
C TYR A 226 11.06 5.71 10.13
N THR A 227 11.36 4.51 9.64
CA THR A 227 12.64 4.21 8.97
C THR A 227 12.51 3.84 7.50
N HIS A 228 11.30 3.61 7.01
CA HIS A 228 11.09 3.13 5.65
C HIS A 228 10.47 4.20 4.77
N LEU A 229 11.10 4.42 3.61
CA LEU A 229 10.54 5.17 2.49
C LEU A 229 10.04 4.20 1.44
N ARG A 230 8.88 4.50 0.86
CA ARG A 230 8.43 3.83 -0.35
C ARG A 230 8.46 4.83 -1.51
N ALA A 231 9.32 4.59 -2.49
CA ALA A 231 9.24 5.24 -3.78
C ALA A 231 8.48 4.33 -4.75
N HIS A 232 7.52 4.86 -5.48
CA HIS A 232 7.01 4.23 -6.69
C HIS A 232 7.86 4.75 -7.86
N GLU A 233 8.74 3.93 -8.36
CA GLU A 233 9.64 4.26 -9.48
C GLU A 233 8.94 4.15 -10.84
N THR A 234 7.76 4.72 -11.00
CA THR A 234 7.03 4.64 -12.26
C THR A 234 7.22 5.85 -13.16
N SER A 235 7.93 6.87 -12.69
CA SER A 235 8.10 8.12 -13.43
C SER A 235 9.43 8.23 -14.20
N ALA A 236 10.24 7.18 -14.23
CA ALA A 236 11.53 7.18 -14.97
C ALA A 236 11.37 6.95 -16.49
N HIS A 237 10.18 6.78 -16.97
CA HIS A 237 9.86 6.49 -18.37
C HIS A 237 8.77 7.43 -18.85
#